data_6c2ddc372f9cf196b89275e9541b3325
#
_entry.id   6c2ddc372f9cf196b89275e9541b3325
#
_cell.length_a   1.000
_cell.length_b   1.000
_cell.length_c   1.000
_cell.angle_alpha   90.00
_cell.angle_beta   90.00
_cell.angle_gamma   90.00
#
_symmetry.space_group_name_H-M   'P 1'
#
loop_
_entity.id
_entity.type
_entity.pdbx_description
1 polymer ?
#
loop_
_entity_poly.entity_id
_entity_poly.type
_entity_poly.pdbx_seq_one_letter_code
_entity_poly.pdbx_strand_id
1 'polypeptide(L)'
;MFSSFIFGDFVLKYIPYIGILREKLKIRIKSGKGCKQMISNQVLQNTLEGLKEISRTEFCIIDTEGKVLATTFSDFSIQPGDIQAFVESQADSQLVKGFQYFKVCDDYQLEYILVAHGDDEDTYMVGKLAAFQIQNLIIAYKERFDKDSFIKNLLLDNLLLVDIYNRAKKLHIEADVRRVVMILEMPQEKDHSSMESVKSLFGGKSKDFITAVDEKSIIVVKELDEGENYPEMDALAHTILDTLGMGNDGRTHMAYGTIVNELKEVSRSYKEARMALDVGKIFFGDKEVIAYSSLGIGRLIYQLPIPLCKMFIKEIFGGKSPDDFDEETLVTIDKFFENSLNVSETSRQLYIHRNTLVYRLDKLQKSTGLDLRVFEDAITFKIALMVVRYMKYMETLEY
;
A
#
# COMPACT_ATOMS: atom_id res chain seq x y z
N MET A 1 -26.29 33.07 -27.36
CA MET A 1 -27.01 33.06 -26.08
C MET A 1 -27.71 31.74 -25.91
N PHE A 2 -26.97 30.67 -25.68
CA PHE A 2 -27.48 29.32 -25.25
C PHE A 2 -26.25 28.43 -25.08
N SER A 3 -25.53 28.56 -23.96
CA SER A 3 -24.42 27.64 -23.63
C SER A 3 -23.90 27.84 -22.20
N SER A 4 -24.75 28.03 -21.20
CA SER A 4 -24.26 28.12 -19.81
C SER A 4 -25.23 27.57 -18.75
N PHE A 5 -26.20 26.73 -19.13
CA PHE A 5 -27.22 26.24 -18.19
C PHE A 5 -27.22 24.74 -17.94
N ILE A 6 -26.32 23.94 -18.54
CA ILE A 6 -26.31 22.48 -18.38
C ILE A 6 -25.20 21.99 -17.47
N PHE A 7 -24.21 22.79 -17.11
CA PHE A 7 -23.10 22.38 -16.24
C PHE A 7 -23.32 22.59 -14.73
N GLY A 8 -24.33 23.43 -14.37
CA GLY A 8 -24.62 23.75 -12.96
C GLY A 8 -25.41 22.70 -12.20
N ASP A 9 -26.31 21.99 -12.85
CA ASP A 9 -27.21 21.03 -12.17
C ASP A 9 -26.65 19.64 -12.02
N PHE A 10 -25.57 19.29 -12.73
CA PHE A 10 -24.92 17.98 -12.63
C PHE A 10 -23.97 17.89 -11.42
N VAL A 11 -23.42 19.02 -10.98
CA VAL A 11 -22.47 19.08 -9.85
C VAL A 11 -23.20 19.06 -8.50
N LEU A 12 -24.44 19.56 -8.43
CA LEU A 12 -25.20 19.66 -7.16
C LEU A 12 -25.89 18.36 -6.72
N LYS A 13 -25.99 17.35 -7.58
CA LYS A 13 -26.67 16.09 -7.26
C LYS A 13 -25.77 15.02 -6.59
N TYR A 14 -24.45 15.22 -6.56
CA TYR A 14 -23.49 14.30 -5.95
C TYR A 14 -22.80 14.80 -4.66
N ILE A 15 -23.24 15.93 -4.13
CA ILE A 15 -22.76 16.51 -2.86
C ILE A 15 -23.12 15.70 -1.60
N PRO A 16 -24.17 14.83 -1.55
CA PRO A 16 -24.44 14.06 -0.32
C PRO A 16 -23.37 13.05 0.03
N TYR A 17 -22.64 12.49 -0.96
CA TYR A 17 -21.61 11.48 -0.70
C TYR A 17 -20.29 12.04 -0.15
N ILE A 18 -20.00 13.30 -0.43
CA ILE A 18 -18.82 14.01 0.12
C ILE A 18 -19.06 14.39 1.59
N GLY A 19 -20.31 14.58 2.01
CA GLY A 19 -20.71 14.87 3.39
C GLY A 19 -20.45 13.69 4.33
N ILE A 20 -20.76 12.49 3.91
CA ILE A 20 -20.61 11.27 4.72
C ILE A 20 -19.13 10.87 4.88
N LEU A 21 -18.31 11.08 3.86
CA LEU A 21 -16.85 10.91 3.94
C LEU A 21 -16.19 11.97 4.83
N ARG A 22 -16.74 13.18 4.87
CA ARG A 22 -16.23 14.27 5.72
C ARG A 22 -16.57 14.06 7.20
N GLU A 23 -17.69 13.45 7.52
CA GLU A 23 -18.04 13.13 8.91
C GLU A 23 -17.28 11.90 9.45
N LYS A 24 -17.02 10.88 8.64
CA LYS A 24 -16.14 9.76 9.04
C LYS A 24 -14.66 10.17 9.17
N LEU A 25 -14.22 11.20 8.47
CA LEU A 25 -12.88 11.80 8.64
C LEU A 25 -12.80 12.82 9.77
N LYS A 26 -13.91 13.39 10.24
CA LYS A 26 -13.94 14.32 11.38
C LYS A 26 -13.83 13.67 12.75
N ILE A 27 -13.86 12.35 12.85
CA ILE A 27 -13.79 11.64 14.15
C ILE A 27 -12.35 11.41 14.64
N ARG A 28 -11.32 11.93 13.98
CA ARG A 28 -9.95 11.79 14.51
C ARG A 28 -9.03 13.00 14.40
N ILE A 29 -9.61 14.21 14.41
CA ILE A 29 -8.87 15.41 14.79
C ILE A 29 -9.44 15.90 16.10
N LYS A 30 -9.33 15.11 17.13
CA LYS A 30 -9.27 15.60 18.51
C LYS A 30 -7.79 15.74 18.81
N SER A 31 -7.42 17.02 18.94
CA SER A 31 -6.18 17.54 19.44
C SER A 31 -5.39 16.56 20.31
N GLY A 32 -4.18 16.28 19.84
CA GLY A 32 -3.22 15.51 20.57
C GLY A 32 -2.79 16.13 21.88
N LYS A 33 -2.80 15.31 22.83
CA LYS A 33 -1.79 15.10 23.86
C LYS A 33 -1.67 13.60 24.02
N GLY A 34 -1.20 12.94 23.00
CA GLY A 34 -0.76 11.56 23.00
C GLY A 34 0.71 11.59 22.66
N CYS A 35 1.53 11.24 23.61
CA CYS A 35 2.99 11.14 23.52
C CYS A 35 3.39 10.54 22.17
N LYS A 36 4.10 11.30 21.34
CA LYS A 36 4.76 10.82 20.14
C LYS A 36 5.96 9.96 20.54
N GLN A 37 5.72 8.74 20.98
CA GLN A 37 6.80 7.80 21.15
C GLN A 37 7.25 7.34 19.75
N MET A 38 8.17 8.07 19.13
CA MET A 38 8.71 7.78 17.80
C MET A 38 9.57 6.53 17.76
N ILE A 39 10.21 6.20 18.89
CA ILE A 39 11.10 5.04 19.04
C ILE A 39 10.39 4.05 19.98
N SER A 40 10.31 2.75 19.60
CA SER A 40 9.73 1.75 20.47
C SER A 40 10.63 1.51 21.70
N ASN A 41 10.01 1.19 22.85
CA ASN A 41 10.74 0.85 24.07
C ASN A 41 11.72 -0.30 23.85
N GLN A 42 11.41 -1.26 22.98
CA GLN A 42 12.29 -2.38 22.66
C GLN A 42 13.59 -1.94 21.98
N VAL A 43 13.52 -0.96 21.08
CA VAL A 43 14.73 -0.41 20.44
C VAL A 43 15.59 0.36 21.44
N LEU A 44 14.96 1.15 22.31
CA LEU A 44 15.68 1.83 23.39
C LEU A 44 16.34 0.82 24.33
N GLN A 45 15.63 -0.24 24.70
CA GLN A 45 16.14 -1.32 25.55
C GLN A 45 17.35 -2.02 24.94
N ASN A 46 17.25 -2.46 23.69
CA ASN A 46 18.35 -3.11 22.97
C ASN A 46 19.57 -2.19 22.86
N THR A 47 19.34 -0.89 22.67
CA THR A 47 20.42 0.11 22.60
C THR A 47 21.13 0.25 23.95
N LEU A 48 20.39 0.31 25.07
CA LEU A 48 20.98 0.39 26.40
C LEU A 48 21.74 -0.89 26.77
N GLU A 49 21.22 -2.06 26.41
CA GLU A 49 21.90 -3.35 26.65
C GLU A 49 23.24 -3.40 25.91
N GLY A 50 23.28 -3.00 24.63
CA GLY A 50 24.52 -2.91 23.88
C GLY A 50 25.50 -1.89 24.47
N LEU A 51 25.03 -0.74 24.94
CA LEU A 51 25.88 0.23 25.61
C LEU A 51 26.43 -0.31 26.94
N LYS A 52 25.62 -1.03 27.73
CA LYS A 52 26.05 -1.69 28.98
C LYS A 52 27.11 -2.76 28.72
N GLU A 53 26.95 -3.59 27.68
CA GLU A 53 27.94 -4.60 27.32
C GLU A 53 29.33 -4.01 27.02
N ILE A 54 29.36 -2.86 26.33
CA ILE A 54 30.60 -2.17 25.93
C ILE A 54 31.23 -1.44 27.11
N SER A 55 30.42 -0.67 27.84
CA SER A 55 30.92 0.27 28.85
C SER A 55 30.95 -0.27 30.29
N ARG A 56 30.17 -1.37 30.54
CA ARG A 56 29.92 -1.92 31.88
C ARG A 56 29.16 -0.95 32.81
N THR A 57 28.65 0.14 32.28
CA THR A 57 27.83 1.15 33.01
C THR A 57 26.37 0.81 32.87
N GLU A 58 25.60 0.95 33.93
CA GLU A 58 24.15 0.77 33.89
C GLU A 58 23.43 2.07 33.48
N PHE A 59 22.39 1.93 32.66
CA PHE A 59 21.66 3.05 32.10
C PHE A 59 20.14 2.90 32.30
N CYS A 60 19.47 4.06 32.33
CA CYS A 60 18.02 4.14 32.27
C CYS A 60 17.62 5.33 31.38
N ILE A 61 16.61 5.13 30.54
CA ILE A 61 15.96 6.20 29.78
C ILE A 61 14.59 6.43 30.38
N ILE A 62 14.30 7.69 30.68
CA ILE A 62 13.01 8.15 31.18
C ILE A 62 12.46 9.27 30.30
N ASP A 63 11.15 9.41 30.24
CA ASP A 63 10.50 10.53 29.58
C ASP A 63 10.52 11.80 30.47
N THR A 64 10.02 12.89 29.93
CA THR A 64 9.94 14.18 30.65
C THR A 64 8.96 14.18 31.81
N GLU A 65 8.08 13.17 31.91
CA GLU A 65 7.13 12.98 33.00
C GLU A 65 7.68 12.04 34.11
N GLY A 66 8.86 11.46 33.88
CA GLY A 66 9.52 10.56 34.82
C GLY A 66 9.17 9.08 34.65
N LYS A 67 8.50 8.71 33.56
CA LYS A 67 8.21 7.31 33.25
C LYS A 67 9.43 6.63 32.67
N VAL A 68 9.79 5.47 33.22
CA VAL A 68 10.86 4.63 32.69
C VAL A 68 10.41 3.99 31.35
N LEU A 69 11.22 4.21 30.31
CA LEU A 69 11.00 3.67 28.97
C LEU A 69 11.89 2.44 28.69
N ALA A 70 13.12 2.46 29.17
CA ALA A 70 14.06 1.36 29.07
C ALA A 70 15.06 1.44 30.22
N THR A 71 15.54 0.30 30.74
CA THR A 71 16.50 0.27 31.83
C THR A 71 17.34 -1.00 31.83
N THR A 72 18.61 -0.88 32.20
CA THR A 72 19.51 -2.02 32.43
C THR A 72 19.75 -2.28 33.92
N PHE A 73 19.16 -1.46 34.80
CA PHE A 73 19.24 -1.64 36.25
C PHE A 73 18.36 -2.80 36.70
N SER A 74 18.83 -3.58 37.65
CA SER A 74 18.05 -4.65 38.30
C SER A 74 17.01 -4.07 39.28
N ASP A 75 17.41 -3.05 40.05
CA ASP A 75 16.55 -2.29 40.96
C ASP A 75 16.81 -0.81 40.79
N PHE A 76 15.85 -0.08 40.19
CA PHE A 76 15.97 1.35 39.94
C PHE A 76 14.77 2.11 40.47
N SER A 77 14.98 2.95 41.46
CA SER A 77 13.97 3.85 41.98
C SER A 77 14.47 5.29 41.92
N ILE A 78 13.82 6.12 41.14
CA ILE A 78 14.08 7.58 41.09
C ILE A 78 12.98 8.30 41.87
N GLN A 79 13.35 9.32 42.65
CA GLN A 79 12.39 10.21 43.25
C GLN A 79 11.85 11.18 42.17
N PRO A 80 10.53 11.28 41.96
CA PRO A 80 9.96 12.14 40.91
C PRO A 80 10.41 13.62 41.01
N GLY A 81 10.68 14.09 42.21
CA GLY A 81 11.15 15.46 42.43
C GLY A 81 12.55 15.75 41.86
N ASP A 82 13.45 14.75 41.86
CA ASP A 82 14.82 14.92 41.30
C ASP A 82 14.77 15.09 39.76
N ILE A 83 13.85 14.38 39.11
CA ILE A 83 13.63 14.46 37.65
C ILE A 83 13.09 15.84 37.28
N GLN A 84 12.03 16.28 37.96
CA GLN A 84 11.38 17.55 37.65
C GLN A 84 12.38 18.73 37.86
N ALA A 85 13.15 18.71 38.92
CA ALA A 85 14.20 19.70 39.17
C ALA A 85 15.26 19.73 38.05
N PHE A 86 15.63 18.54 37.51
CA PHE A 86 16.57 18.46 36.39
C PHE A 86 15.94 18.92 35.06
N VAL A 87 14.69 18.57 34.76
CA VAL A 87 13.97 19.05 33.58
C VAL A 87 13.93 20.58 33.54
N GLU A 88 13.62 21.21 34.65
CA GLU A 88 13.55 22.70 34.79
C GLU A 88 14.90 23.38 34.82
N SER A 89 15.97 22.65 35.10
CA SER A 89 17.34 23.22 35.14
C SER A 89 17.83 23.63 33.75
N GLN A 90 18.77 24.57 33.68
CA GLN A 90 19.44 24.94 32.43
C GLN A 90 20.64 24.02 32.10
N ALA A 91 20.98 23.10 32.99
CA ALA A 91 22.14 22.22 32.79
C ALA A 91 21.81 21.08 31.82
N ASP A 92 22.71 20.79 30.87
CA ASP A 92 22.60 19.64 29.96
C ASP A 92 22.90 18.31 30.65
N SER A 93 23.66 18.37 31.77
CA SER A 93 23.95 17.20 32.61
C SER A 93 24.08 17.62 34.08
N GLN A 94 23.77 16.69 35.00
CA GLN A 94 23.84 16.93 36.42
C GLN A 94 24.12 15.63 37.18
N LEU A 95 24.96 15.70 38.21
CA LEU A 95 25.15 14.59 39.17
C LEU A 95 24.18 14.74 40.34
N VAL A 96 23.36 13.71 40.58
CA VAL A 96 22.41 13.68 41.68
C VAL A 96 22.49 12.34 42.36
N LYS A 97 22.84 12.29 43.62
CA LYS A 97 22.87 11.08 44.48
C LYS A 97 23.63 9.87 43.86
N GLY A 98 24.74 10.10 43.19
CA GLY A 98 25.55 9.05 42.57
C GLY A 98 25.09 8.63 41.18
N PHE A 99 24.16 9.37 40.59
CA PHE A 99 23.69 9.15 39.22
C PHE A 99 23.99 10.38 38.36
N GLN A 100 24.49 10.15 37.16
CA GLN A 100 24.68 11.15 36.13
C GLN A 100 23.44 11.26 35.26
N TYR A 101 22.82 12.43 35.18
CA TYR A 101 21.67 12.74 34.37
C TYR A 101 22.10 13.50 33.14
N PHE A 102 21.57 13.15 31.96
CA PHE A 102 21.85 13.80 30.67
C PHE A 102 20.58 14.13 29.96
N LYS A 103 20.43 15.35 29.45
CA LYS A 103 19.33 15.74 28.58
C LYS A 103 19.58 15.23 27.17
N VAL A 104 18.61 14.58 26.59
CA VAL A 104 18.58 14.15 25.20
C VAL A 104 17.52 14.98 24.48
N CYS A 105 17.99 15.90 23.63
CA CYS A 105 17.13 16.88 22.97
C CYS A 105 17.03 16.60 21.48
N ASP A 106 15.87 16.93 20.88
CA ASP A 106 15.63 17.02 19.45
C ASP A 106 15.19 18.45 19.09
N ASP A 107 15.89 19.12 18.18
CA ASP A 107 15.62 20.51 17.78
C ASP A 107 15.39 21.45 18.99
N TYR A 108 16.26 21.39 20.02
CA TYR A 108 16.18 22.15 21.29
C TYR A 108 14.99 21.74 22.19
N GLN A 109 14.21 20.69 21.86
CA GLN A 109 13.16 20.18 22.69
C GLN A 109 13.66 18.96 23.46
N LEU A 110 13.46 18.94 24.78
CA LEU A 110 13.83 17.80 25.62
C LEU A 110 12.88 16.64 25.32
N GLU A 111 13.40 15.52 24.85
CA GLU A 111 12.64 14.32 24.51
C GLU A 111 12.80 13.25 25.59
N TYR A 112 14.04 12.98 26.01
CA TYR A 112 14.35 11.98 27.01
C TYR A 112 15.41 12.47 27.99
N ILE A 113 15.47 11.79 29.13
CA ILE A 113 16.56 11.91 30.10
C ILE A 113 17.25 10.55 30.17
N LEU A 114 18.54 10.52 29.91
CA LEU A 114 19.40 9.37 30.16
C LEU A 114 19.99 9.49 31.55
N VAL A 115 19.94 8.40 32.32
CA VAL A 115 20.57 8.28 33.63
C VAL A 115 21.61 7.19 33.57
N ALA A 116 22.84 7.49 34.05
CA ALA A 116 23.94 6.55 34.16
C ALA A 116 24.34 6.43 35.63
N HIS A 117 24.71 5.21 36.06
CA HIS A 117 25.12 4.96 37.44
C HIS A 117 26.63 5.13 37.59
N GLY A 118 27.06 6.03 38.49
CA GLY A 118 28.42 6.35 38.87
C GLY A 118 28.61 7.83 38.99
N ASP A 119 29.63 8.21 39.74
CA ASP A 119 30.01 9.61 40.06
C ASP A 119 31.39 10.00 39.54
N ASP A 120 32.09 9.05 38.89
CA ASP A 120 33.42 9.27 38.34
C ASP A 120 33.37 9.92 36.92
N GLU A 121 34.55 10.38 36.46
CA GLU A 121 34.70 11.04 35.17
C GLU A 121 34.48 10.10 33.99
N ASP A 122 34.81 8.81 34.15
CA ASP A 122 34.58 7.78 33.12
C ASP A 122 33.07 7.57 32.89
N THR A 123 32.27 7.45 33.97
CA THR A 123 30.82 7.39 33.88
C THR A 123 30.21 8.62 33.22
N TYR A 124 30.76 9.83 33.51
CA TYR A 124 30.33 11.05 32.84
C TYR A 124 30.57 11.01 31.33
N MET A 125 31.77 10.62 30.91
CA MET A 125 32.14 10.56 29.49
C MET A 125 31.33 9.51 28.74
N VAL A 126 31.15 8.33 29.34
CA VAL A 126 30.34 7.24 28.78
C VAL A 126 28.85 7.63 28.69
N GLY A 127 28.29 8.25 29.72
CA GLY A 127 26.92 8.76 29.74
C GLY A 127 26.69 9.82 28.67
N LYS A 128 27.65 10.72 28.44
CA LYS A 128 27.58 11.73 27.39
C LYS A 128 27.62 11.12 25.98
N LEU A 129 28.46 10.10 25.76
CA LEU A 129 28.47 9.33 24.51
C LEU A 129 27.18 8.60 24.28
N ALA A 130 26.63 7.97 25.33
CA ALA A 130 25.35 7.28 25.26
C ALA A 130 24.18 8.25 24.93
N ALA A 131 24.15 9.42 25.55
CA ALA A 131 23.16 10.47 25.26
C ALA A 131 23.24 10.94 23.80
N PHE A 132 24.44 11.14 23.28
CA PHE A 132 24.68 11.49 21.88
C PHE A 132 24.24 10.39 20.93
N GLN A 133 24.49 9.11 21.26
CA GLN A 133 24.03 7.97 20.47
C GLN A 133 22.51 7.90 20.42
N ILE A 134 21.83 8.12 21.55
CA ILE A 134 20.37 8.14 21.60
C ILE A 134 19.80 9.31 20.81
N GLN A 135 20.45 10.48 20.87
CA GLN A 135 20.07 11.65 20.07
C GLN A 135 20.16 11.35 18.56
N ASN A 136 21.23 10.72 18.09
CA ASN A 136 21.38 10.29 16.71
C ASN A 136 20.30 9.27 16.31
N LEU A 137 19.93 8.37 17.22
CA LEU A 137 18.85 7.42 17.02
C LEU A 137 17.50 8.12 16.80
N ILE A 138 17.18 9.15 17.63
CA ILE A 138 15.98 9.97 17.48
C ILE A 138 15.93 10.63 16.10
N ILE A 139 17.02 11.27 15.69
CA ILE A 139 17.13 11.94 14.39
C ILE A 139 16.90 10.95 13.24
N ALA A 140 17.53 9.78 13.29
CA ALA A 140 17.39 8.75 12.26
C ALA A 140 15.95 8.21 12.17
N TYR A 141 15.28 7.97 13.30
CA TYR A 141 13.89 7.52 13.34
C TYR A 141 12.92 8.60 12.85
N LYS A 142 13.17 9.87 13.21
CA LYS A 142 12.38 11.02 12.73
C LYS A 142 12.48 11.16 11.21
N GLU A 143 13.69 11.09 10.66
CA GLU A 143 13.92 11.15 9.21
C GLU A 143 13.20 10.00 8.48
N ARG A 144 13.33 8.79 9.00
CA ARG A 144 12.64 7.62 8.45
C ARG A 144 11.11 7.76 8.51
N PHE A 145 10.57 8.27 9.61
CA PHE A 145 9.13 8.52 9.77
C PHE A 145 8.64 9.61 8.81
N ASP A 146 9.42 10.69 8.66
CA ASP A 146 9.09 11.77 7.73
C ASP A 146 9.12 11.32 6.28
N LYS A 147 10.07 10.47 5.87
CA LYS A 147 10.12 9.84 4.54
C LYS A 147 8.92 8.93 4.30
N ASP A 148 8.60 8.03 5.22
CA ASP A 148 7.45 7.14 5.10
C ASP A 148 6.13 7.91 5.03
N SER A 149 5.96 8.91 5.90
CA SER A 149 4.79 9.80 5.90
C SER A 149 4.67 10.59 4.60
N PHE A 150 5.79 11.09 4.07
CA PHE A 150 5.82 11.79 2.79
C PHE A 150 5.38 10.89 1.65
N ILE A 151 5.94 9.69 1.54
CA ILE A 151 5.61 8.72 0.49
C ILE A 151 4.13 8.29 0.57
N LYS A 152 3.60 8.02 1.77
CA LYS A 152 2.17 7.71 1.95
C LYS A 152 1.25 8.82 1.45
N ASN A 153 1.56 10.06 1.81
CA ASN A 153 0.78 11.21 1.36
C ASN A 153 0.92 11.44 -0.15
N LEU A 154 2.08 11.18 -0.73
CA LEU A 154 2.31 11.24 -2.17
C LEU A 154 1.49 10.19 -2.93
N LEU A 155 1.51 8.94 -2.48
CA LEU A 155 0.71 7.84 -3.05
C LEU A 155 -0.79 8.16 -3.04
N LEU A 156 -1.28 8.72 -1.92
CA LEU A 156 -2.69 9.06 -1.72
C LEU A 156 -3.11 10.39 -2.40
N ASP A 157 -2.20 11.07 -3.10
CA ASP A 157 -2.46 12.34 -3.79
C ASP A 157 -2.90 13.48 -2.83
N ASN A 158 -2.36 13.46 -1.60
CA ASN A 158 -2.69 14.40 -0.52
C ASN A 158 -1.76 15.62 -0.46
N LEU A 159 -0.86 15.78 -1.42
CA LEU A 159 0.15 16.83 -1.43
C LEU A 159 -0.05 17.79 -2.60
N LEU A 160 0.16 19.08 -2.35
CA LEU A 160 0.25 20.07 -3.42
C LEU A 160 1.60 19.92 -4.14
N LEU A 161 1.63 20.28 -5.42
CA LEU A 161 2.84 20.16 -6.25
C LEU A 161 4.07 20.85 -5.62
N VAL A 162 3.87 22.03 -5.05
CA VAL A 162 4.94 22.79 -4.38
C VAL A 162 5.46 22.04 -3.15
N ASP A 163 4.58 21.40 -2.40
CA ASP A 163 4.95 20.62 -1.22
C ASP A 163 5.71 19.35 -1.60
N ILE A 164 5.36 18.72 -2.73
CA ILE A 164 6.07 17.53 -3.24
C ILE A 164 7.55 17.87 -3.44
N TYR A 165 7.86 18.92 -4.20
CA TYR A 165 9.25 19.30 -4.49
C TYR A 165 10.01 19.80 -3.27
N ASN A 166 9.37 20.63 -2.42
CA ASN A 166 10.02 21.15 -1.21
C ASN A 166 10.34 20.04 -0.21
N ARG A 167 9.43 19.10 0.04
CA ARG A 167 9.66 17.99 0.96
C ARG A 167 10.64 16.98 0.38
N ALA A 168 10.55 16.65 -0.93
CA ALA A 168 11.50 15.77 -1.59
C ALA A 168 12.94 16.31 -1.44
N LYS A 169 13.16 17.61 -1.67
CA LYS A 169 14.47 18.25 -1.49
C LYS A 169 14.96 18.16 -0.04
N LYS A 170 14.09 18.42 0.95
CA LYS A 170 14.42 18.32 2.38
C LYS A 170 14.79 16.88 2.79
N LEU A 171 14.09 15.88 2.20
CA LEU A 171 14.27 14.47 2.50
C LEU A 171 15.33 13.79 1.62
N HIS A 172 16.03 14.55 0.77
CA HIS A 172 17.01 14.05 -0.18
C HIS A 172 16.47 12.96 -1.12
N ILE A 173 15.23 13.17 -1.60
CA ILE A 173 14.55 12.29 -2.59
C ILE A 173 14.67 12.96 -3.94
N GLU A 174 15.24 12.26 -4.92
CA GLU A 174 15.37 12.76 -6.29
C GLU A 174 13.99 12.85 -6.95
N ALA A 175 13.69 13.98 -7.61
CA ALA A 175 12.38 14.23 -8.19
C ALA A 175 12.24 13.70 -9.62
N ASP A 176 13.31 13.76 -10.40
CA ASP A 176 13.32 13.46 -11.84
C ASP A 176 14.02 12.11 -12.10
N VAL A 177 13.44 11.06 -11.52
CA VAL A 177 13.93 9.67 -11.64
C VAL A 177 12.78 8.75 -11.98
N ARG A 178 13.06 7.75 -12.80
CA ARG A 178 12.07 6.74 -13.22
C ARG A 178 11.64 5.89 -12.04
N ARG A 179 10.33 5.79 -11.84
CA ARG A 179 9.75 4.95 -10.76
C ARG A 179 8.53 4.18 -11.24
N VAL A 180 8.26 3.09 -10.57
CA VAL A 180 7.02 2.33 -10.72
C VAL A 180 6.48 1.98 -9.33
N VAL A 181 5.15 1.97 -9.21
CA VAL A 181 4.50 1.52 -7.98
C VAL A 181 3.99 0.09 -8.18
N MET A 182 4.35 -0.77 -7.24
CA MET A 182 3.88 -2.15 -7.15
C MET A 182 3.06 -2.30 -5.87
N ILE A 183 1.95 -3.02 -5.94
CA ILE A 183 1.07 -3.33 -4.81
C ILE A 183 1.00 -4.84 -4.65
N LEU A 184 1.35 -5.30 -3.47
CA LEU A 184 1.14 -6.68 -3.04
C LEU A 184 -0.02 -6.71 -2.05
N GLU A 185 -1.03 -7.51 -2.31
CA GLU A 185 -2.15 -7.75 -1.40
C GLU A 185 -1.93 -9.04 -0.61
N MET A 186 -2.05 -8.93 0.70
CA MET A 186 -1.89 -10.05 1.63
C MET A 186 -3.26 -10.72 1.86
N PRO A 187 -3.35 -12.05 1.87
CA PRO A 187 -4.62 -12.77 2.09
C PRO A 187 -5.15 -12.62 3.52
N GLN A 188 -4.29 -12.30 4.47
CA GLN A 188 -4.62 -12.01 5.86
C GLN A 188 -3.99 -10.68 6.27
N GLU A 189 -4.36 -10.16 7.45
CA GLU A 189 -3.67 -9.01 8.01
C GLU A 189 -2.17 -9.26 8.03
N LYS A 190 -1.42 -8.30 7.44
CA LYS A 190 0.03 -8.43 7.35
C LYS A 190 0.64 -8.45 8.74
N ASP A 191 1.46 -9.41 8.99
CA ASP A 191 2.33 -9.39 10.14
C ASP A 191 3.61 -8.57 9.85
N HIS A 192 4.33 -8.22 10.90
CA HIS A 192 5.60 -7.49 10.76
C HIS A 192 6.64 -8.27 9.96
N SER A 193 6.56 -9.61 9.96
CA SER A 193 7.53 -10.48 9.29
C SER A 193 7.44 -10.37 7.78
N SER A 194 6.24 -10.29 7.21
CA SER A 194 6.03 -10.14 5.76
C SER A 194 6.61 -8.81 5.22
N MET A 195 6.40 -7.72 5.95
CA MET A 195 6.98 -6.42 5.57
C MET A 195 8.51 -6.43 5.65
N GLU A 196 9.10 -7.07 6.66
CA GLU A 196 10.54 -7.19 6.80
C GLU A 196 11.15 -8.12 5.74
N SER A 197 10.47 -9.21 5.41
CA SER A 197 10.87 -10.10 4.32
C SER A 197 10.93 -9.37 2.98
N VAL A 198 9.90 -8.59 2.65
CA VAL A 198 9.93 -7.76 1.44
C VAL A 198 11.06 -6.73 1.50
N LYS A 199 11.25 -6.03 2.62
CA LYS A 199 12.35 -5.05 2.77
C LYS A 199 13.74 -5.67 2.58
N SER A 200 13.94 -6.91 3.02
CA SER A 200 15.23 -7.60 2.90
C SER A 200 15.66 -7.83 1.46
N LEU A 201 14.71 -7.96 0.52
CA LEU A 201 14.98 -8.13 -0.91
C LEU A 201 15.62 -6.89 -1.55
N PHE A 202 15.37 -5.69 -1.00
CA PHE A 202 15.81 -4.43 -1.59
C PHE A 202 17.15 -3.92 -1.03
N GLY A 203 17.72 -4.58 -0.04
CA GLY A 203 19.00 -4.21 0.57
C GLY A 203 18.98 -2.87 1.33
N GLY A 204 19.94 -2.69 2.25
CA GLY A 204 19.98 -1.52 3.16
C GLY A 204 20.37 -0.18 2.53
N LYS A 205 20.78 -0.15 1.25
CA LYS A 205 21.15 1.08 0.50
C LYS A 205 20.19 1.37 -0.65
N SER A 206 19.07 0.66 -0.73
CA SER A 206 18.09 0.85 -1.78
C SER A 206 17.46 2.25 -1.70
N LYS A 207 17.25 2.87 -2.85
CA LYS A 207 16.49 4.12 -3.02
C LYS A 207 14.97 3.84 -3.09
N ASP A 208 14.56 2.58 -2.97
CA ASP A 208 13.19 2.14 -3.03
C ASP A 208 12.46 2.43 -1.72
N PHE A 209 11.15 2.68 -1.80
CA PHE A 209 10.33 2.87 -0.62
C PHE A 209 9.35 1.70 -0.48
N ILE A 210 9.35 1.07 0.69
CA ILE A 210 8.43 -0.01 1.02
C ILE A 210 7.58 0.46 2.19
N THR A 211 6.29 0.62 1.92
CA THR A 211 5.33 1.20 2.85
C THR A 211 3.99 0.48 2.80
N ALA A 212 3.00 0.95 3.54
CA ALA A 212 1.64 0.47 3.53
C ALA A 212 0.68 1.62 3.79
N VAL A 213 -0.40 1.69 3.04
CA VAL A 213 -1.49 2.67 3.24
C VAL A 213 -2.70 2.04 3.93
N ASP A 214 -2.79 0.72 3.95
CA ASP A 214 -3.82 -0.07 4.63
C ASP A 214 -3.23 -1.33 5.29
N GLU A 215 -4.07 -2.11 5.99
CA GLU A 215 -3.66 -3.28 6.75
C GLU A 215 -3.38 -4.52 5.88
N LYS A 216 -3.83 -4.52 4.63
CA LYS A 216 -3.78 -5.67 3.73
C LYS A 216 -2.78 -5.52 2.59
N SER A 217 -2.21 -4.32 2.37
CA SER A 217 -1.35 -4.07 1.21
C SER A 217 0.07 -3.70 1.63
N ILE A 218 1.06 -4.26 0.94
CA ILE A 218 2.44 -3.78 0.95
C ILE A 218 2.67 -3.07 -0.38
N ILE A 219 3.19 -1.85 -0.31
CA ILE A 219 3.44 -1.01 -1.47
C ILE A 219 4.94 -0.81 -1.64
N VAL A 220 5.43 -1.10 -2.82
CA VAL A 220 6.81 -0.86 -3.23
C VAL A 220 6.82 0.26 -4.26
N VAL A 221 7.52 1.35 -3.95
CA VAL A 221 7.86 2.39 -4.93
C VAL A 221 9.29 2.13 -5.36
N LYS A 222 9.44 1.44 -6.48
CA LYS A 222 10.74 1.04 -7.03
C LYS A 222 11.32 2.17 -7.87
N GLU A 223 12.56 2.58 -7.58
CA GLU A 223 13.36 3.42 -8.46
C GLU A 223 14.05 2.54 -9.51
N LEU A 224 13.98 2.91 -10.80
CA LEU A 224 14.51 2.12 -11.89
C LEU A 224 15.86 2.64 -12.35
N ASP A 225 16.81 1.74 -12.55
CA ASP A 225 18.07 2.02 -13.18
C ASP A 225 17.92 2.18 -14.72
N GLU A 226 18.97 2.70 -15.39
CA GLU A 226 19.02 2.77 -16.84
C GLU A 226 18.93 1.37 -17.45
N GLY A 227 17.90 1.14 -18.27
CA GLY A 227 17.66 -0.15 -18.92
C GLY A 227 16.60 -1.03 -18.27
N GLU A 228 16.28 -0.85 -17.00
CA GLU A 228 15.16 -1.55 -16.36
C GLU A 228 13.82 -1.10 -16.96
N ASN A 229 12.95 -2.07 -17.27
CA ASN A 229 11.63 -1.88 -17.85
C ASN A 229 10.63 -2.91 -17.28
N TYR A 230 9.51 -3.10 -17.93
CA TYR A 230 8.44 -3.98 -17.45
C TYR A 230 8.83 -5.45 -17.25
N PRO A 231 9.70 -6.09 -18.07
CA PRO A 231 10.12 -7.47 -17.82
C PRO A 231 10.85 -7.66 -16.49
N GLU A 232 11.70 -6.69 -16.10
CA GLU A 232 12.41 -6.73 -14.81
C GLU A 232 11.44 -6.55 -13.65
N MET A 233 10.39 -5.73 -13.84
CA MET A 233 9.34 -5.54 -12.84
C MET A 233 8.50 -6.80 -12.66
N ASP A 234 8.20 -7.50 -13.74
CA ASP A 234 7.48 -8.78 -13.70
C ASP A 234 8.30 -9.85 -12.95
N ALA A 235 9.60 -9.95 -13.26
CA ALA A 235 10.51 -10.87 -12.58
C ALA A 235 10.65 -10.52 -11.08
N LEU A 236 10.76 -9.24 -10.72
CA LEU A 236 10.81 -8.78 -9.33
C LEU A 236 9.51 -9.13 -8.59
N ALA A 237 8.36 -8.94 -9.23
CA ALA A 237 7.05 -9.27 -8.64
C ALA A 237 6.96 -10.76 -8.29
N HIS A 238 7.35 -11.65 -9.21
CA HIS A 238 7.39 -13.09 -8.93
C HIS A 238 8.39 -13.44 -7.82
N THR A 239 9.57 -12.81 -7.81
CA THR A 239 10.54 -12.99 -6.72
C THR A 239 9.97 -12.62 -5.34
N ILE A 240 9.18 -11.55 -5.26
CA ILE A 240 8.51 -11.14 -4.02
C ILE A 240 7.48 -12.18 -3.59
N LEU A 241 6.64 -12.66 -4.52
CA LEU A 241 5.64 -13.70 -4.24
C LEU A 241 6.27 -15.00 -3.78
N ASP A 242 7.32 -15.46 -4.44
CA ASP A 242 8.06 -16.68 -4.09
C ASP A 242 8.69 -16.57 -2.69
N THR A 243 9.28 -15.41 -2.37
CA THR A 243 9.88 -15.16 -1.05
C THR A 243 8.86 -15.24 0.09
N LEU A 244 7.62 -14.85 -0.19
CA LEU A 244 6.51 -14.89 0.77
C LEU A 244 5.73 -16.20 0.74
N GLY A 245 6.09 -17.13 -0.15
CA GLY A 245 5.36 -18.39 -0.35
C GLY A 245 3.93 -18.21 -0.87
N MET A 246 3.69 -17.15 -1.63
CA MET A 246 2.36 -16.78 -2.16
C MET A 246 2.18 -17.16 -3.63
N GLY A 247 3.18 -17.74 -4.27
CA GLY A 247 3.10 -18.20 -5.66
C GLY A 247 2.28 -19.48 -5.83
N ASN A 248 1.74 -19.69 -7.05
CA ASN A 248 1.06 -20.92 -7.50
C ASN A 248 -0.30 -21.25 -6.83
N ASP A 249 -0.99 -20.28 -6.25
CA ASP A 249 -2.36 -20.48 -5.73
C ASP A 249 -3.46 -20.06 -6.74
N GLY A 250 -3.06 -19.60 -7.92
CA GLY A 250 -3.98 -19.20 -9.01
C GLY A 250 -4.80 -17.95 -8.71
N ARG A 251 -4.29 -17.06 -7.85
CA ARG A 251 -4.95 -15.79 -7.51
C ARG A 251 -4.05 -14.61 -7.84
N THR A 252 -4.67 -13.48 -8.15
CA THR A 252 -3.93 -12.24 -8.35
C THR A 252 -3.59 -11.62 -7.01
N HIS A 253 -2.31 -11.63 -6.68
CA HIS A 253 -1.78 -11.08 -5.43
C HIS A 253 -1.00 -9.79 -5.65
N MET A 254 -0.40 -9.60 -6.81
CA MET A 254 0.47 -8.47 -7.08
C MET A 254 0.12 -7.77 -8.39
N ALA A 255 0.20 -6.43 -8.36
CA ALA A 255 0.01 -5.63 -9.55
C ALA A 255 0.95 -4.42 -9.55
N TYR A 256 1.26 -3.89 -10.74
CA TYR A 256 2.05 -2.68 -10.87
C TYR A 256 1.49 -1.73 -11.92
N GLY A 257 1.71 -0.43 -11.67
CA GLY A 257 1.29 0.67 -12.54
C GLY A 257 2.23 0.90 -13.71
N THR A 258 2.07 2.03 -14.39
CA THR A 258 3.01 2.46 -15.42
C THR A 258 4.28 3.06 -14.80
N ILE A 259 5.39 2.91 -15.52
CA ILE A 259 6.65 3.60 -15.19
C ILE A 259 6.44 5.10 -15.40
N VAL A 260 6.77 5.88 -14.39
CA VAL A 260 6.68 7.35 -14.39
C VAL A 260 8.07 7.97 -14.29
N ASN A 261 8.24 9.18 -14.82
CA ASN A 261 9.55 9.83 -14.90
C ASN A 261 9.76 10.89 -13.81
N GLU A 262 8.68 11.32 -13.16
CA GLU A 262 8.71 12.38 -12.16
C GLU A 262 8.02 11.93 -10.88
N LEU A 263 8.53 12.39 -9.74
CA LEU A 263 8.01 12.07 -8.42
C LEU A 263 6.52 12.44 -8.25
N LYS A 264 6.08 13.55 -8.83
CA LYS A 264 4.67 13.99 -8.79
C LYS A 264 3.70 12.99 -9.43
N GLU A 265 4.19 12.13 -10.33
CA GLU A 265 3.37 11.14 -11.05
C GLU A 265 3.26 9.79 -10.31
N VAL A 266 3.96 9.62 -9.18
CA VAL A 266 3.93 8.38 -8.40
C VAL A 266 2.52 8.03 -7.94
N SER A 267 1.69 9.03 -7.60
CA SER A 267 0.26 8.83 -7.26
C SER A 267 -0.54 8.24 -8.43
N ARG A 268 -0.20 8.61 -9.68
CA ARG A 268 -0.81 8.00 -10.88
C ARG A 268 -0.44 6.52 -10.98
N SER A 269 0.84 6.20 -10.90
CA SER A 269 1.31 4.80 -10.95
C SER A 269 0.67 3.95 -9.84
N TYR A 270 0.46 4.53 -8.64
CA TYR A 270 -0.24 3.85 -7.55
C TYR A 270 -1.73 3.59 -7.87
N LYS A 271 -2.46 4.59 -8.38
CA LYS A 271 -3.86 4.43 -8.78
C LYS A 271 -4.02 3.38 -9.88
N GLU A 272 -3.08 3.35 -10.83
CA GLU A 272 -3.01 2.36 -11.90
C GLU A 272 -2.71 0.95 -11.37
N ALA A 273 -1.75 0.81 -10.45
CA ALA A 273 -1.45 -0.47 -9.81
C ALA A 273 -2.65 -1.00 -9.00
N ARG A 274 -3.36 -0.13 -8.28
CA ARG A 274 -4.57 -0.50 -7.54
C ARG A 274 -5.67 -0.99 -8.48
N MET A 275 -5.93 -0.25 -9.56
CA MET A 275 -6.87 -0.68 -10.60
C MET A 275 -6.47 -2.01 -11.23
N ALA A 276 -5.16 -2.20 -11.48
CA ALA A 276 -4.66 -3.44 -12.06
C ALA A 276 -4.91 -4.64 -11.13
N LEU A 277 -4.75 -4.46 -9.83
CA LEU A 277 -5.03 -5.50 -8.84
C LEU A 277 -6.51 -5.90 -8.84
N ASP A 278 -7.42 -4.92 -8.81
CA ASP A 278 -8.86 -5.18 -8.80
C ASP A 278 -9.34 -5.79 -10.12
N VAL A 279 -8.91 -5.24 -11.26
CA VAL A 279 -9.23 -5.75 -12.60
C VAL A 279 -8.64 -7.15 -12.81
N GLY A 280 -7.44 -7.39 -12.24
CA GLY A 280 -6.80 -8.71 -12.23
C GLY A 280 -7.69 -9.77 -11.59
N LYS A 281 -8.19 -9.50 -10.40
CA LYS A 281 -9.11 -10.41 -9.67
C LYS A 281 -10.41 -10.69 -10.42
N ILE A 282 -10.93 -9.70 -11.14
CA ILE A 282 -12.20 -9.83 -11.86
C ILE A 282 -12.04 -10.65 -13.14
N PHE A 283 -10.98 -10.38 -13.92
CA PHE A 283 -10.88 -10.87 -15.30
C PHE A 283 -9.71 -11.82 -15.57
N PHE A 284 -8.69 -11.84 -14.69
CA PHE A 284 -7.44 -12.55 -14.90
C PHE A 284 -7.05 -13.39 -13.68
N GLY A 285 -8.03 -14.06 -13.07
CA GLY A 285 -7.85 -14.81 -11.82
C GLY A 285 -6.82 -15.94 -11.87
N ASP A 286 -6.36 -16.32 -13.05
CA ASP A 286 -5.28 -17.28 -13.30
C ASP A 286 -3.88 -16.66 -13.27
N LYS A 287 -3.78 -15.34 -13.17
CA LYS A 287 -2.51 -14.60 -13.14
C LYS A 287 -2.22 -14.06 -11.75
N GLU A 288 -1.07 -14.39 -11.22
CA GLU A 288 -0.62 -13.93 -9.91
C GLU A 288 -0.13 -12.49 -9.92
N VAL A 289 0.45 -12.07 -11.04
CA VAL A 289 0.99 -10.71 -11.29
C VAL A 289 0.30 -10.07 -12.46
N ILE A 290 -0.15 -8.83 -12.29
CA ILE A 290 -0.83 -8.06 -13.35
C ILE A 290 -0.17 -6.70 -13.55
N ALA A 291 0.23 -6.42 -14.78
CA ALA A 291 0.63 -5.09 -15.21
C ALA A 291 -0.59 -4.24 -15.62
N TYR A 292 -0.64 -2.98 -15.24
CA TYR A 292 -1.71 -2.05 -15.69
C TYR A 292 -1.80 -1.98 -17.22
N SER A 293 -0.66 -2.02 -17.91
CA SER A 293 -0.61 -2.00 -19.37
C SER A 293 -1.26 -3.23 -20.04
N SER A 294 -1.41 -4.34 -19.32
CA SER A 294 -1.99 -5.59 -19.83
C SER A 294 -3.50 -5.71 -19.66
N LEU A 295 -4.15 -4.76 -19.01
CA LEU A 295 -5.58 -4.83 -18.65
C LEU A 295 -6.53 -4.76 -19.87
N GLY A 296 -6.08 -4.18 -20.98
CA GLY A 296 -6.90 -4.02 -22.18
C GLY A 296 -8.25 -3.36 -21.90
N ILE A 297 -9.33 -3.98 -22.39
CA ILE A 297 -10.69 -3.48 -22.22
C ILE A 297 -11.20 -3.58 -20.77
N GLY A 298 -10.60 -4.44 -19.93
CA GLY A 298 -10.99 -4.62 -18.53
C GLY A 298 -10.95 -3.31 -17.74
N ARG A 299 -9.94 -2.45 -18.00
CA ARG A 299 -9.84 -1.14 -17.34
C ARG A 299 -10.96 -0.17 -17.71
N LEU A 300 -11.53 -0.29 -18.91
CA LEU A 300 -12.68 0.55 -19.32
C LEU A 300 -13.94 0.08 -18.64
N ILE A 301 -14.18 -1.24 -18.61
CA ILE A 301 -15.35 -1.84 -17.96
C ILE A 301 -15.35 -1.54 -16.47
N TYR A 302 -14.20 -1.62 -15.79
CA TYR A 302 -14.08 -1.32 -14.36
C TYR A 302 -14.47 0.13 -13.99
N GLN A 303 -14.40 1.06 -14.94
CA GLN A 303 -14.77 2.46 -14.75
C GLN A 303 -16.25 2.76 -15.10
N LEU A 304 -17.02 1.77 -15.59
CA LEU A 304 -18.41 1.99 -15.95
C LEU A 304 -19.28 2.11 -14.69
N PRO A 305 -20.18 3.10 -14.64
CA PRO A 305 -21.18 3.18 -13.57
C PRO A 305 -22.09 1.95 -13.55
N ILE A 306 -22.35 1.40 -12.38
CA ILE A 306 -23.22 0.21 -12.22
C ILE A 306 -24.61 0.38 -12.86
N PRO A 307 -25.30 1.54 -12.77
CA PRO A 307 -26.57 1.74 -13.47
C PRO A 307 -26.46 1.57 -14.98
N LEU A 308 -25.36 2.02 -15.60
CA LEU A 308 -25.12 1.83 -17.04
C LEU A 308 -24.90 0.35 -17.37
N CYS A 309 -24.13 -0.37 -16.53
CA CYS A 309 -23.94 -1.80 -16.66
C CYS A 309 -25.28 -2.57 -16.63
N LYS A 310 -26.13 -2.28 -15.65
CA LYS A 310 -27.47 -2.90 -15.51
C LYS A 310 -28.35 -2.63 -16.73
N MET A 311 -28.35 -1.41 -17.27
CA MET A 311 -29.08 -1.03 -18.47
C MET A 311 -28.60 -1.85 -19.68
N PHE A 312 -27.28 -1.88 -19.91
CA PHE A 312 -26.68 -2.61 -21.02
C PHE A 312 -26.98 -4.11 -20.97
N ILE A 313 -26.86 -4.74 -19.81
CA ILE A 313 -27.15 -6.16 -19.64
C ILE A 313 -28.64 -6.47 -19.91
N LYS A 314 -29.53 -5.59 -19.46
CA LYS A 314 -30.97 -5.72 -19.75
C LYS A 314 -31.28 -5.63 -21.25
N GLU A 315 -30.61 -4.76 -21.99
CA GLU A 315 -30.76 -4.63 -23.45
C GLU A 315 -30.28 -5.90 -24.17
N ILE A 316 -29.12 -6.44 -23.79
CA ILE A 316 -28.51 -7.60 -24.45
C ILE A 316 -29.28 -8.90 -24.13
N PHE A 317 -29.64 -9.11 -22.88
CA PHE A 317 -30.24 -10.42 -22.45
C PHE A 317 -31.76 -10.38 -22.22
N GLY A 318 -32.41 -9.23 -22.45
CA GLY A 318 -33.88 -9.11 -22.37
C GLY A 318 -34.46 -9.46 -20.99
N GLY A 319 -33.65 -9.21 -19.93
CA GLY A 319 -34.04 -9.52 -18.55
C GLY A 319 -33.68 -10.93 -18.07
N LYS A 320 -33.04 -11.75 -18.91
CA LYS A 320 -32.35 -12.99 -18.49
C LYS A 320 -30.97 -12.63 -17.97
N SER A 321 -30.44 -13.46 -17.09
CA SER A 321 -29.04 -13.33 -16.64
C SER A 321 -28.15 -14.28 -17.45
N PRO A 322 -26.91 -13.94 -17.74
CA PRO A 322 -25.90 -14.92 -18.18
C PRO A 322 -25.74 -16.11 -17.20
N ASP A 323 -26.13 -15.93 -15.94
CA ASP A 323 -26.13 -16.98 -14.93
C ASP A 323 -27.20 -18.05 -15.18
N ASP A 324 -28.20 -17.76 -16.03
CA ASP A 324 -29.20 -18.72 -16.45
C ASP A 324 -28.66 -19.72 -17.50
N PHE A 325 -27.41 -19.49 -17.99
CA PHE A 325 -26.80 -20.47 -18.88
C PHE A 325 -26.23 -21.63 -18.08
N ASP A 326 -26.45 -22.84 -18.60
CA ASP A 326 -25.83 -24.03 -18.03
C ASP A 326 -24.30 -23.99 -18.16
N GLU A 327 -23.61 -24.71 -17.28
CA GLU A 327 -22.14 -24.76 -17.21
C GLU A 327 -21.54 -25.19 -18.57
N GLU A 328 -22.18 -26.10 -19.26
CA GLU A 328 -21.78 -26.59 -20.57
C GLU A 328 -21.80 -25.48 -21.63
N THR A 329 -22.79 -24.60 -21.59
CA THR A 329 -22.88 -23.41 -22.45
C THR A 329 -21.77 -22.39 -22.13
N LEU A 330 -21.52 -22.11 -20.86
CA LEU A 330 -20.45 -21.19 -20.44
C LEU A 330 -19.07 -21.68 -20.88
N VAL A 331 -18.77 -22.97 -20.66
CA VAL A 331 -17.50 -23.57 -21.12
C VAL A 331 -17.39 -23.51 -22.66
N THR A 332 -18.50 -23.72 -23.37
CA THR A 332 -18.51 -23.60 -24.84
C THR A 332 -18.17 -22.18 -25.29
N ILE A 333 -18.77 -21.19 -24.66
CA ILE A 333 -18.52 -19.75 -24.95
C ILE A 333 -17.06 -19.39 -24.70
N ASP A 334 -16.54 -19.73 -23.52
CA ASP A 334 -15.16 -19.41 -23.16
C ASP A 334 -14.17 -20.05 -24.14
N LYS A 335 -14.34 -21.35 -24.45
CA LYS A 335 -13.48 -22.04 -25.42
C LYS A 335 -13.63 -21.50 -26.84
N PHE A 336 -14.79 -21.01 -27.21
CA PHE A 336 -15.00 -20.41 -28.53
C PHE A 336 -14.28 -19.09 -28.67
N PHE A 337 -14.29 -18.26 -27.62
CA PHE A 337 -13.49 -17.04 -27.58
C PHE A 337 -11.97 -17.31 -27.51
N GLU A 338 -11.52 -18.27 -26.71
CA GLU A 338 -10.11 -18.67 -26.62
C GLU A 338 -9.55 -19.10 -27.98
N ASN A 339 -10.37 -19.80 -28.79
CA ASN A 339 -10.01 -20.26 -30.13
C ASN A 339 -10.33 -19.23 -31.23
N SER A 340 -10.42 -17.94 -30.89
CA SER A 340 -10.65 -16.86 -31.85
C SER A 340 -11.84 -17.11 -32.79
N LEU A 341 -12.94 -17.61 -32.22
CA LEU A 341 -14.20 -17.92 -32.93
C LEU A 341 -14.07 -19.06 -33.98
N ASN A 342 -13.07 -19.93 -33.85
CA ASN A 342 -12.85 -21.03 -34.78
C ASN A 342 -13.64 -22.26 -34.35
N VAL A 343 -14.73 -22.55 -35.10
CA VAL A 343 -15.65 -23.68 -34.84
C VAL A 343 -14.90 -25.02 -34.82
N SER A 344 -14.00 -25.26 -35.78
CA SER A 344 -13.31 -26.55 -35.90
C SER A 344 -12.33 -26.79 -34.74
N GLU A 345 -11.56 -25.79 -34.37
CA GLU A 345 -10.61 -25.86 -33.26
C GLU A 345 -11.35 -26.00 -31.91
N THR A 346 -12.39 -25.21 -31.71
CA THR A 346 -13.21 -25.27 -30.49
C THR A 346 -13.85 -26.64 -30.31
N SER A 347 -14.45 -27.24 -31.39
CA SER A 347 -15.05 -28.56 -31.29
C SER A 347 -14.02 -29.65 -30.94
N ARG A 348 -12.79 -29.53 -31.48
CA ARG A 348 -11.66 -30.41 -31.16
C ARG A 348 -11.26 -30.33 -29.69
N GLN A 349 -11.12 -29.11 -29.18
CA GLN A 349 -10.71 -28.90 -27.78
C GLN A 349 -11.80 -29.29 -26.77
N LEU A 350 -13.07 -29.16 -27.15
CA LEU A 350 -14.21 -29.60 -26.32
C LEU A 350 -14.50 -31.09 -26.46
N TYR A 351 -13.78 -31.81 -27.31
CA TYR A 351 -14.03 -33.24 -27.61
C TYR A 351 -15.45 -33.53 -28.07
N ILE A 352 -16.08 -32.60 -28.84
CA ILE A 352 -17.45 -32.77 -29.37
C ILE A 352 -17.44 -32.72 -30.92
N HIS A 353 -18.48 -33.25 -31.52
CA HIS A 353 -18.66 -33.15 -32.97
C HIS A 353 -18.95 -31.68 -33.35
N ARG A 354 -18.43 -31.23 -34.51
CA ARG A 354 -18.65 -29.87 -35.02
C ARG A 354 -20.14 -29.47 -35.04
N ASN A 355 -21.01 -30.37 -35.44
CA ASN A 355 -22.46 -30.11 -35.50
C ASN A 355 -23.05 -29.86 -34.11
N THR A 356 -22.53 -30.51 -33.08
CA THR A 356 -22.94 -30.28 -31.68
C THR A 356 -22.57 -28.88 -31.25
N LEU A 357 -21.37 -28.42 -31.59
CA LEU A 357 -20.96 -27.04 -31.30
C LEU A 357 -21.84 -26.01 -32.02
N VAL A 358 -22.11 -26.24 -33.34
CA VAL A 358 -23.01 -25.37 -34.12
C VAL A 358 -24.39 -25.31 -33.49
N TYR A 359 -24.95 -26.45 -33.08
CA TYR A 359 -26.24 -26.52 -32.39
C TYR A 359 -26.25 -25.68 -31.08
N ARG A 360 -25.18 -25.76 -30.30
CA ARG A 360 -25.05 -24.94 -29.07
C ARG A 360 -25.01 -23.45 -29.38
N LEU A 361 -24.23 -23.03 -30.39
CA LEU A 361 -24.19 -21.66 -30.84
C LEU A 361 -25.55 -21.17 -31.38
N ASP A 362 -26.27 -22.00 -32.14
CA ASP A 362 -27.61 -21.67 -32.61
C ASP A 362 -28.64 -21.55 -31.45
N LYS A 363 -28.51 -22.40 -30.43
CA LYS A 363 -29.31 -22.28 -29.19
C LYS A 363 -29.05 -20.97 -28.48
N LEU A 364 -27.78 -20.58 -28.38
CA LEU A 364 -27.35 -19.30 -27.79
C LEU A 364 -27.91 -18.11 -28.56
N GLN A 365 -27.78 -18.13 -29.89
CA GLN A 365 -28.34 -17.09 -30.77
C GLN A 365 -29.87 -16.95 -30.59
N LYS A 366 -30.58 -18.04 -30.49
CA LYS A 366 -32.05 -18.01 -30.26
C LYS A 366 -32.42 -17.44 -28.90
N SER A 367 -31.57 -17.59 -27.89
CA SER A 367 -31.84 -17.09 -26.53
C SER A 367 -31.45 -15.63 -26.33
N THR A 368 -30.44 -15.15 -27.05
CA THR A 368 -29.83 -13.79 -26.85
C THR A 368 -30.04 -12.85 -28.04
N GLY A 369 -30.37 -13.40 -29.22
CA GLY A 369 -30.38 -12.62 -30.46
C GLY A 369 -29.03 -12.43 -31.13
N LEU A 370 -27.89 -12.79 -30.43
CA LEU A 370 -26.53 -12.58 -30.90
C LEU A 370 -25.93 -13.87 -31.47
N ASP A 371 -25.43 -13.82 -32.71
CA ASP A 371 -24.71 -14.92 -33.33
C ASP A 371 -23.19 -14.77 -33.08
N LEU A 372 -22.62 -15.56 -32.20
CA LEU A 372 -21.19 -15.50 -31.85
C LEU A 372 -20.25 -15.82 -33.05
N ARG A 373 -20.77 -16.26 -34.18
CA ARG A 373 -20.01 -16.47 -35.43
C ARG A 373 -19.85 -15.12 -36.19
N VAL A 374 -20.68 -14.13 -35.88
CA VAL A 374 -20.59 -12.77 -36.41
C VAL A 374 -19.72 -11.96 -35.46
N PHE A 375 -18.69 -11.36 -35.99
CA PHE A 375 -17.68 -10.67 -35.19
C PHE A 375 -18.25 -9.57 -34.27
N GLU A 376 -19.15 -8.73 -34.79
CA GLU A 376 -19.77 -7.63 -34.03
C GLU A 376 -20.64 -8.17 -32.89
N ASP A 377 -21.41 -9.23 -33.12
CA ASP A 377 -22.23 -9.88 -32.09
C ASP A 377 -21.33 -10.55 -31.04
N ALA A 378 -20.24 -11.18 -31.46
CA ALA A 378 -19.29 -11.83 -30.58
C ALA A 378 -18.60 -10.82 -29.65
N ILE A 379 -18.18 -9.65 -30.16
CA ILE A 379 -17.63 -8.57 -29.32
C ILE A 379 -18.67 -8.09 -28.33
N THR A 380 -19.88 -7.81 -28.77
CA THR A 380 -20.99 -7.35 -27.92
C THR A 380 -21.23 -8.33 -26.78
N PHE A 381 -21.30 -9.62 -27.11
CA PHE A 381 -21.49 -10.67 -26.13
C PHE A 381 -20.31 -10.80 -25.16
N LYS A 382 -19.07 -10.72 -25.64
CA LYS A 382 -17.87 -10.76 -24.80
C LYS A 382 -17.84 -9.61 -23.79
N ILE A 383 -18.16 -8.40 -24.24
CA ILE A 383 -18.29 -7.22 -23.36
C ILE A 383 -19.38 -7.44 -22.32
N ALA A 384 -20.53 -7.97 -22.72
CA ALA A 384 -21.65 -8.24 -21.80
C ALA A 384 -21.25 -9.23 -20.69
N LEU A 385 -20.53 -10.32 -21.02
CA LEU A 385 -20.00 -11.25 -20.02
C LEU A 385 -19.02 -10.57 -19.06
N MET A 386 -18.13 -9.72 -19.57
CA MET A 386 -17.20 -8.99 -18.72
C MET A 386 -17.94 -8.02 -17.80
N VAL A 387 -18.95 -7.30 -18.30
CA VAL A 387 -19.79 -6.42 -17.47
C VAL A 387 -20.49 -7.20 -16.35
N VAL A 388 -20.99 -8.38 -16.63
CA VAL A 388 -21.61 -9.25 -15.60
C VAL A 388 -20.61 -9.67 -14.54
N ARG A 389 -19.40 -10.11 -14.94
CA ARG A 389 -18.33 -10.45 -13.97
C ARG A 389 -17.98 -9.26 -13.08
N TYR A 390 -17.89 -8.07 -13.67
CA TYR A 390 -17.63 -6.82 -12.93
C TYR A 390 -18.75 -6.50 -11.94
N MET A 391 -20.01 -6.57 -12.37
CA MET A 391 -21.16 -6.32 -11.48
C MET A 391 -21.19 -7.28 -10.29
N LYS A 392 -20.96 -8.56 -10.51
CA LYS A 392 -20.86 -9.56 -9.43
C LYS A 392 -19.77 -9.25 -8.44
N TYR A 393 -18.59 -8.88 -8.92
CA TYR A 393 -17.49 -8.49 -8.05
C TYR A 393 -17.85 -7.28 -7.19
N MET A 394 -18.50 -6.27 -7.78
CA MET A 394 -18.92 -5.08 -7.02
C MET A 394 -19.96 -5.41 -5.95
N GLU A 395 -20.86 -6.35 -6.21
CA GLU A 395 -21.82 -6.83 -5.21
C GLU A 395 -21.13 -7.54 -4.03
N THR A 396 -20.00 -8.22 -4.24
CA THR A 396 -19.23 -8.85 -3.15
C THR A 396 -18.48 -7.84 -2.27
N LEU A 397 -18.29 -6.61 -2.73
CA LEU A 397 -17.63 -5.55 -1.97
C LEU A 397 -18.60 -4.71 -1.12
N GLU A 398 -19.91 -4.77 -1.42
CA GLU A 398 -20.95 -4.03 -0.68
C GLU A 398 -21.40 -4.74 0.61
N TYR A 399 -20.99 -6.01 0.80
CA TYR A 399 -21.24 -6.82 2.00
C TYR A 399 -19.97 -6.96 2.85
#